data_ea6290599277c6a194e7843ab6e6c4a0
#
_entry.id   ea6290599277c6a194e7843ab6e6c4a0
#
_cell.length_a   1.000
_cell.length_b   1.000
_cell.length_c   1.000
_cell.angle_alpha   90.00
_cell.angle_beta   90.00
_cell.angle_gamma   90.00
#
_symmetry.space_group_name_H-M   'P 1'
#
loop_
_entity.id
_entity.type
_entity.pdbx_description
1 polymer ?
#
loop_
_entity_poly.entity_id
_entity_poly.type
_entity_poly.pdbx_seq_one_letter_code
_entity_poly.pdbx_strand_id
1 'polypeptide(L)'
;MMAMPYTFSRLDASDGLSDNQVQHILQLPDGRMVFTTLGNINLYDGMRFHYIHRNDSDVYAIKDYHGHYHVYAGHHDRLWVKEYGKVWCLDLRHEQYLKNPETVFLETGIREKVTDLFVDSEKDLWLVTPKGIWEAKKKRYLLLPKDAGELQDVEVSND
;
A
#
# COMPACT_ATOMS: atom_id res chain seq x y z
N MET A 1 -14.14 39.66 1.66
CA MET A 1 -13.90 38.21 1.51
C MET A 1 -14.47 37.53 2.73
N MET A 2 -15.56 36.76 2.62
CA MET A 2 -16.04 35.95 3.72
C MET A 2 -15.19 34.70 3.80
N ALA A 3 -14.54 34.48 4.95
CA ALA A 3 -13.89 33.20 5.21
C ALA A 3 -15.00 32.14 5.33
N MET A 4 -14.92 31.09 4.51
CA MET A 4 -15.81 29.94 4.70
C MET A 4 -15.47 29.29 6.05
N PRO A 5 -16.46 29.06 6.92
CA PRO A 5 -16.19 28.38 8.18
C PRO A 5 -15.75 26.94 7.88
N TYR A 6 -14.56 26.59 8.33
CA TYR A 6 -14.12 25.19 8.29
C TYR A 6 -14.90 24.41 9.35
N THR A 7 -15.53 23.33 8.94
CA THR A 7 -16.14 22.38 9.86
C THR A 7 -15.16 21.23 10.08
N PHE A 8 -14.83 20.97 11.34
CA PHE A 8 -14.01 19.84 11.73
C PHE A 8 -14.91 18.75 12.30
N SER A 9 -14.75 17.53 11.84
CA SER A 9 -15.35 16.36 12.45
C SER A 9 -14.24 15.43 12.93
N ARG A 10 -14.46 14.80 14.07
CA ARG A 10 -13.57 13.80 14.61
C ARG A 10 -14.08 12.44 14.18
N LEU A 11 -13.16 11.57 13.77
CA LEU A 11 -13.40 10.14 13.51
C LEU A 11 -12.53 9.33 14.48
N ASP A 12 -13.15 8.42 15.20
CA ASP A 12 -12.44 7.56 16.16
C ASP A 12 -13.04 6.14 16.19
N ALA A 13 -12.59 5.33 17.15
CA ALA A 13 -13.04 3.95 17.29
C ALA A 13 -14.55 3.83 17.55
N SER A 14 -15.21 4.87 18.11
CA SER A 14 -16.67 4.87 18.29
C SER A 14 -17.43 5.04 16.97
N ASP A 15 -16.76 5.58 15.94
CA ASP A 15 -17.31 5.71 14.59
C ASP A 15 -17.02 4.45 13.73
N GLY A 16 -16.27 3.50 14.29
CA GLY A 16 -15.93 2.24 13.64
C GLY A 16 -14.47 2.10 13.16
N LEU A 17 -13.61 3.08 13.46
CA LEU A 17 -12.18 2.93 13.22
C LEU A 17 -11.61 1.82 14.11
N SER A 18 -10.76 0.96 13.57
CA SER A 18 -10.27 -0.23 14.30
C SER A 18 -9.38 0.08 15.51
N ASP A 19 -8.72 1.23 15.49
CA ASP A 19 -7.91 1.75 16.58
C ASP A 19 -7.72 3.26 16.43
N ASN A 20 -7.59 3.97 17.54
CA ASN A 20 -7.38 5.43 17.54
C ASN A 20 -5.94 5.84 17.15
N GLN A 21 -5.01 4.90 17.11
CA GLN A 21 -3.65 5.15 16.64
C GLN A 21 -3.57 5.01 15.12
N VAL A 22 -3.86 6.09 14.42
CA VAL A 22 -3.74 6.17 12.97
C VAL A 22 -2.28 6.45 12.60
N GLN A 23 -1.74 5.66 11.67
CA GLN A 23 -0.34 5.78 11.23
C GLN A 23 -0.22 6.42 9.86
N HIS A 24 -1.07 6.02 8.91
CA HIS A 24 -1.12 6.60 7.59
C HIS A 24 -2.55 6.89 7.18
N ILE A 25 -2.71 7.94 6.40
CA ILE A 25 -3.96 8.33 5.76
C ILE A 25 -3.66 8.51 4.27
N LEU A 26 -4.46 7.86 3.44
CA LEU A 26 -4.34 7.92 1.99
C LEU A 26 -5.72 8.11 1.38
N GLN A 27 -5.85 9.05 0.46
CA GLN A 27 -7.07 9.18 -0.34
C GLN A 27 -6.95 8.36 -1.63
N LEU A 28 -7.96 7.56 -1.90
CA LEU A 28 -8.09 6.80 -3.14
C LEU A 28 -8.67 7.67 -4.27
N PRO A 29 -8.43 7.31 -5.54
CA PRO A 29 -8.97 8.05 -6.67
C PRO A 29 -10.49 8.14 -6.73
N ASP A 30 -11.19 7.18 -6.13
CA ASP A 30 -12.65 7.14 -6.03
C ASP A 30 -13.21 7.98 -4.88
N GLY A 31 -12.33 8.66 -4.12
CA GLY A 31 -12.68 9.51 -3.01
C GLY A 31 -12.71 8.81 -1.64
N ARG A 32 -12.67 7.49 -1.60
CA ARG A 32 -12.55 6.76 -0.33
C ARG A 32 -11.22 7.09 0.36
N MET A 33 -11.21 6.98 1.67
CA MET A 33 -10.02 7.16 2.48
C MET A 33 -9.53 5.82 3.03
N VAL A 34 -8.23 5.63 3.04
CA VAL A 34 -7.59 4.52 3.73
C VAL A 34 -6.95 5.05 5.00
N PHE A 35 -7.22 4.39 6.11
CA PHE A 35 -6.56 4.64 7.39
C PHE A 35 -5.85 3.36 7.82
N THR A 36 -4.56 3.44 8.02
CA THR A 36 -3.84 2.32 8.64
C THR A 36 -3.72 2.57 10.13
N THR A 37 -4.04 1.57 10.90
CA THR A 37 -3.94 1.55 12.36
C THR A 37 -3.06 0.38 12.79
N LEU A 38 -2.91 0.18 14.09
CA LEU A 38 -2.23 -1.02 14.59
C LEU A 38 -2.94 -2.29 14.10
N GLY A 39 -2.30 -2.97 13.14
CA GLY A 39 -2.74 -4.27 12.64
C GLY A 39 -3.89 -4.27 11.63
N ASN A 40 -4.43 -3.12 11.24
CA ASN A 40 -5.59 -3.06 10.35
C ASN A 40 -5.49 -2.01 9.24
N ILE A 41 -6.10 -2.36 8.11
CA ILE A 41 -6.39 -1.45 7.02
C ILE A 41 -7.88 -1.14 7.04
N ASN A 42 -8.21 0.13 7.26
CA ASN A 42 -9.58 0.62 7.31
C ASN A 42 -9.88 1.41 6.04
N LEU A 43 -10.95 1.07 5.35
CA LEU A 43 -11.52 1.88 4.28
C LEU A 43 -12.67 2.71 4.83
N TYR A 44 -12.73 3.98 4.47
CA TYR A 44 -13.79 4.89 4.84
C TYR A 44 -14.42 5.48 3.58
N ASP A 45 -15.72 5.28 3.41
CA ASP A 45 -16.48 5.73 2.24
C ASP A 45 -17.14 7.12 2.41
N GLY A 46 -16.86 7.79 3.52
CA GLY A 46 -17.49 9.04 3.94
C GLY A 46 -18.63 8.85 4.94
N MET A 47 -19.06 7.62 5.16
CA MET A 47 -20.13 7.28 6.11
C MET A 47 -19.72 6.16 7.07
N ARG A 48 -18.99 5.16 6.61
CA ARG A 48 -18.69 3.95 7.36
C ARG A 48 -17.25 3.52 7.17
N PHE A 49 -16.71 2.87 8.21
CA PHE A 49 -15.47 2.14 8.13
C PHE A 49 -15.71 0.69 7.72
N HIS A 50 -14.91 0.21 6.77
CA HIS A 50 -14.85 -1.18 6.35
C HIS A 50 -13.46 -1.73 6.63
N TYR A 51 -13.37 -2.95 7.15
CA TYR A 51 -12.10 -3.63 7.36
C TYR A 51 -11.90 -4.66 6.26
N ILE A 52 -10.69 -4.70 5.72
CA ILE A 52 -10.32 -5.73 4.75
C ILE A 52 -9.63 -6.86 5.50
N HIS A 53 -10.27 -8.01 5.55
CA HIS A 53 -9.74 -9.21 6.19
C HIS A 53 -8.87 -10.02 5.23
N ARG A 54 -7.76 -10.59 5.71
CA ARG A 54 -6.92 -11.48 4.92
C ARG A 54 -7.59 -12.82 4.64
N ASN A 55 -8.37 -13.31 5.59
CA ASN A 55 -9.21 -14.50 5.49
C ASN A 55 -10.25 -14.49 6.63
N ASP A 56 -11.22 -15.40 6.58
CA ASP A 56 -12.33 -15.47 7.53
C ASP A 56 -11.90 -15.72 8.99
N SER A 57 -10.71 -16.26 9.20
CA SER A 57 -10.16 -16.52 10.53
C SER A 57 -9.26 -15.40 11.06
N ASP A 58 -8.80 -14.49 10.18
CA ASP A 58 -7.89 -13.41 10.53
C ASP A 58 -8.63 -12.09 10.68
N VAL A 59 -9.55 -12.01 11.63
CA VAL A 59 -10.36 -10.82 11.89
C VAL A 59 -9.50 -9.60 12.30
N TYR A 60 -8.23 -9.82 12.70
CA TYR A 60 -7.36 -8.77 13.22
C TYR A 60 -5.91 -8.88 12.76
N ALA A 61 -5.63 -9.55 11.66
CA ALA A 61 -4.27 -9.99 11.57
C ALA A 61 -3.51 -9.50 10.36
N ILE A 62 -2.82 -8.42 10.56
CA ILE A 62 -1.41 -8.45 10.24
C ILE A 62 -0.74 -8.87 11.55
N LYS A 63 -0.59 -10.19 11.76
CA LYS A 63 -0.21 -10.79 13.05
C LYS A 63 1.16 -10.40 13.58
N ASP A 64 2.05 -9.94 12.76
CA ASP A 64 3.43 -9.59 13.11
C ASP A 64 3.67 -8.11 12.82
N TYR A 65 2.71 -7.27 13.17
CA TYR A 65 2.84 -5.84 12.96
C TYR A 65 3.83 -5.20 13.94
N HIS A 66 4.87 -4.61 13.40
CA HIS A 66 5.90 -3.90 14.17
C HIS A 66 5.86 -2.37 14.03
N GLY A 67 4.81 -1.83 13.47
CA GLY A 67 4.56 -0.40 13.50
C GLY A 67 4.93 0.39 12.25
N HIS A 68 5.37 -0.23 11.18
CA HIS A 68 5.87 0.48 10.01
C HIS A 68 5.35 -0.09 8.68
N TYR A 69 4.10 0.20 8.35
CA TYR A 69 3.61 -0.07 7.00
C TYR A 69 3.97 1.04 6.04
N HIS A 70 4.25 0.67 4.81
CA HIS A 70 4.14 1.57 3.68
C HIS A 70 2.93 1.15 2.85
N VAL A 71 2.10 2.13 2.48
CA VAL A 71 0.86 1.91 1.74
C VAL A 71 0.88 2.75 0.49
N TYR A 72 0.60 2.12 -0.67
CA TYR A 72 0.60 2.79 -1.95
C TYR A 72 -0.67 2.49 -2.73
N ALA A 73 -1.30 3.52 -3.29
CA ALA A 73 -2.36 3.35 -4.27
C ALA A 73 -1.73 3.07 -5.65
N GLY A 74 -2.01 1.91 -6.20
CA GLY A 74 -1.57 1.50 -7.53
C GLY A 74 -2.67 1.65 -8.59
N HIS A 75 -2.34 1.27 -9.83
CA HIS A 75 -3.33 1.14 -10.89
C HIS A 75 -4.32 -0.01 -10.62
N HIS A 76 -5.42 -0.02 -11.36
CA HIS A 76 -6.44 -1.09 -11.35
C HIS A 76 -7.08 -1.35 -9.99
N ASP A 77 -7.37 -0.28 -9.23
CA ASP A 77 -8.00 -0.36 -7.91
C ASP A 77 -7.23 -1.26 -6.93
N ARG A 78 -5.91 -1.22 -7.00
CA ARG A 78 -5.02 -1.97 -6.13
C ARG A 78 -4.43 -1.07 -5.05
N LEU A 79 -4.38 -1.60 -3.84
CA LEU A 79 -3.64 -1.03 -2.73
C LEU A 79 -2.49 -1.96 -2.38
N TRP A 80 -1.28 -1.45 -2.45
CA TRP A 80 -0.08 -2.18 -2.06
C TRP A 80 0.28 -1.84 -0.63
N VAL A 81 0.58 -2.85 0.14
CA VAL A 81 1.02 -2.73 1.54
C VAL A 81 2.31 -3.50 1.69
N LYS A 82 3.33 -2.86 2.21
CA LYS A 82 4.60 -3.52 2.51
C LYS A 82 5.02 -3.29 3.95
N GLU A 83 5.65 -4.32 4.52
CA GLU A 83 6.27 -4.30 5.82
C GLU A 83 7.39 -5.35 5.88
N TYR A 84 8.61 -4.94 6.22
CA TYR A 84 9.77 -5.83 6.45
C TYR A 84 9.91 -6.99 5.44
N GLY A 85 9.96 -6.67 4.15
CA GLY A 85 10.11 -7.68 3.09
C GLY A 85 8.87 -8.53 2.83
N LYS A 86 7.74 -8.24 3.48
CA LYS A 86 6.44 -8.81 3.17
C LYS A 86 5.62 -7.81 2.37
N VAL A 87 4.96 -8.31 1.34
CA VAL A 87 4.13 -7.50 0.45
C VAL A 87 2.76 -8.12 0.36
N TRP A 88 1.75 -7.28 0.48
CA TRP A 88 0.35 -7.64 0.24
C TRP A 88 -0.23 -6.73 -0.83
N CYS A 89 -1.19 -7.25 -1.55
CA CYS A 89 -1.98 -6.48 -2.49
C CYS A 89 -3.46 -6.66 -2.16
N LEU A 90 -4.17 -5.55 -2.04
CA LEU A 90 -5.60 -5.52 -1.86
C LEU A 90 -6.27 -5.13 -3.16
N ASP A 91 -7.28 -5.89 -3.54
CA ASP A 91 -8.24 -5.52 -4.58
C ASP A 91 -9.31 -4.64 -3.91
N LEU A 92 -9.28 -3.35 -4.19
CA LEU A 92 -10.20 -2.37 -3.61
C LEU A 92 -11.61 -2.45 -4.19
N ARG A 93 -11.76 -3.06 -5.36
CA ARG A 93 -13.08 -3.26 -5.99
C ARG A 93 -13.87 -4.36 -5.28
N HIS A 94 -13.17 -5.45 -4.93
CA HIS A 94 -13.78 -6.59 -4.24
C HIS A 94 -13.53 -6.56 -2.72
N GLU A 95 -12.79 -5.57 -2.24
CA GLU A 95 -12.43 -5.37 -0.83
C GLU A 95 -11.81 -6.63 -0.19
N GLN A 96 -10.85 -7.23 -0.90
CA GLN A 96 -10.18 -8.44 -0.45
C GLN A 96 -8.68 -8.45 -0.78
N TYR A 97 -7.92 -9.22 0.00
CA TYR A 97 -6.52 -9.46 -0.30
C TYR A 97 -6.37 -10.42 -1.48
N LEU A 98 -5.43 -10.13 -2.35
CA LEU A 98 -5.00 -11.10 -3.36
C LEU A 98 -4.26 -12.25 -2.68
N LYS A 99 -4.65 -13.48 -3.00
CA LYS A 99 -4.02 -14.69 -2.44
C LYS A 99 -2.55 -14.80 -2.81
N ASN A 100 -2.20 -14.35 -4.02
CA ASN A 100 -0.83 -14.38 -4.53
C ASN A 100 -0.51 -13.07 -5.26
N PRO A 101 0.08 -12.08 -4.59
CA PRO A 101 0.47 -10.81 -5.21
C PRO A 101 1.58 -11.00 -6.28
N GLU A 102 2.33 -12.10 -6.25
CA GLU A 102 3.37 -12.39 -7.24
C GLU A 102 2.79 -12.53 -8.66
N THR A 103 1.54 -12.94 -8.81
CA THR A 103 0.87 -12.99 -10.11
C THR A 103 0.85 -11.63 -10.80
N VAL A 104 0.67 -10.56 -10.03
CA VAL A 104 0.70 -9.19 -10.55
C VAL A 104 2.10 -8.82 -11.01
N PHE A 105 3.13 -9.25 -10.29
CA PHE A 105 4.52 -9.00 -10.70
C PHE A 105 4.85 -9.69 -12.02
N LEU A 106 4.43 -10.94 -12.18
CA LEU A 106 4.63 -11.70 -13.42
C LEU A 106 3.94 -11.03 -14.63
N GLU A 107 2.77 -10.41 -14.44
CA GLU A 107 2.09 -9.64 -15.48
C GLU A 107 2.93 -8.45 -15.99
N THR A 108 3.82 -7.91 -15.16
CA THR A 108 4.76 -6.86 -15.57
C THR A 108 5.90 -7.38 -16.46
N GLY A 109 6.04 -8.68 -16.60
CA GLY A 109 7.09 -9.33 -17.38
C GLY A 109 8.35 -9.70 -16.60
N ILE A 110 8.39 -9.40 -15.30
CA ILE A 110 9.50 -9.78 -14.43
C ILE A 110 9.52 -11.30 -14.21
N ARG A 111 10.70 -11.86 -14.05
CA ARG A 111 10.88 -13.30 -13.80
C ARG A 111 11.68 -13.60 -12.55
N GLU A 112 12.38 -12.60 -12.04
CA GLU A 112 13.16 -12.69 -10.82
C GLU A 112 12.27 -12.55 -9.58
N LYS A 113 12.76 -13.08 -8.46
CA LYS A 113 12.11 -12.92 -7.18
C LYS A 113 12.09 -11.45 -6.77
N VAL A 114 10.91 -10.91 -6.53
CA VAL A 114 10.73 -9.56 -5.99
C VAL A 114 10.99 -9.58 -4.49
N THR A 115 11.85 -8.71 -4.02
CA THR A 115 12.20 -8.58 -2.60
C THR A 115 11.58 -7.35 -1.95
N ASP A 116 11.29 -6.33 -2.73
CA ASP A 116 10.62 -5.13 -2.28
C ASP A 116 9.90 -4.43 -3.45
N LEU A 117 9.04 -3.46 -3.15
CA LEU A 117 8.37 -2.65 -4.15
C LEU A 117 8.14 -1.23 -3.64
N PHE A 118 7.91 -0.32 -4.59
CA PHE A 118 7.27 0.95 -4.33
C PHE A 118 6.39 1.36 -5.51
N VAL A 119 5.54 2.34 -5.29
CA VAL A 119 4.65 2.91 -6.30
C VAL A 119 4.88 4.41 -6.30
N ASP A 120 5.18 4.96 -7.47
CA ASP A 120 5.45 6.38 -7.64
C ASP A 120 4.18 7.23 -7.68
N SER A 121 4.35 8.55 -7.84
CA SER A 121 3.24 9.50 -7.91
C SER A 121 2.32 9.30 -9.12
N GLU A 122 2.82 8.65 -10.18
CA GLU A 122 2.04 8.26 -11.36
C GLU A 122 1.34 6.91 -11.18
N LYS A 123 1.48 6.29 -10.01
CA LYS A 123 0.99 4.95 -9.65
C LYS A 123 1.70 3.81 -10.38
N ASP A 124 2.84 4.07 -10.98
CA ASP A 124 3.64 3.06 -11.63
C ASP A 124 4.39 2.21 -10.60
N LEU A 125 4.42 0.92 -10.86
CA LEU A 125 5.01 -0.08 -9.96
C LEU A 125 6.49 -0.26 -10.27
N TRP A 126 7.29 -0.19 -9.23
CA TRP A 126 8.72 -0.41 -9.25
C TRP A 126 9.05 -1.60 -8.35
N LEU A 127 9.71 -2.61 -8.90
CA LEU A 127 9.99 -3.87 -8.22
C LEU A 127 11.48 -4.02 -7.99
N VAL A 128 11.83 -4.29 -6.75
CA VAL A 128 13.22 -4.53 -6.35
C VAL A 128 13.52 -6.02 -6.42
N THR A 129 14.65 -6.35 -7.04
CA THR A 129 15.15 -7.73 -7.16
C THR A 129 16.64 -7.75 -6.90
N PRO A 130 17.25 -8.92 -6.68
CA PRO A 130 18.71 -9.05 -6.59
C PRO A 130 19.47 -8.54 -7.83
N LYS A 131 18.79 -8.46 -8.97
CA LYS A 131 19.37 -8.03 -10.25
C LYS A 131 19.35 -6.51 -10.45
N GLY A 132 18.45 -5.81 -9.76
CA GLY A 132 18.24 -4.38 -9.86
C GLY A 132 16.78 -4.01 -9.68
N ILE A 133 16.42 -2.80 -10.09
CA ILE A 133 15.07 -2.28 -10.00
C ILE A 133 14.38 -2.45 -11.35
N TRP A 134 13.23 -3.12 -11.34
CA TRP A 134 12.39 -3.30 -12.51
C TRP A 134 11.33 -2.20 -12.59
N GLU A 135 11.38 -1.40 -13.67
CA GLU A 135 10.36 -0.42 -14.00
C GLU A 135 9.23 -1.13 -14.77
N ALA A 136 8.11 -1.41 -14.10
CA ALA A 136 7.04 -2.24 -14.65
C ALA A 136 6.39 -1.64 -15.90
N LYS A 137 6.18 -0.33 -15.93
CA LYS A 137 5.60 0.41 -17.08
C LYS A 137 6.45 0.28 -18.34
N LYS A 138 7.75 0.42 -18.21
CA LYS A 138 8.68 0.36 -19.34
C LYS A 138 9.27 -1.02 -19.58
N LYS A 139 8.95 -1.98 -18.72
CA LYS A 139 9.43 -3.38 -18.79
C LYS A 139 10.95 -3.46 -18.95
N ARG A 140 11.68 -2.72 -18.12
CA ARG A 140 13.14 -2.67 -18.17
C ARG A 140 13.75 -2.65 -16.77
N TYR A 141 14.97 -3.12 -16.66
CA TYR A 141 15.79 -2.96 -15.46
C TYR A 141 16.50 -1.60 -15.45
N LEU A 142 16.48 -0.97 -14.29
CA LEU A 142 17.50 -0.01 -13.91
C LEU A 142 18.59 -0.82 -13.18
N LEU A 143 19.72 -0.99 -13.85
CA LEU A 143 20.84 -1.75 -13.28
C LEU A 143 21.50 -0.90 -12.20
N LEU A 144 21.72 -1.51 -11.05
CA LEU A 144 22.52 -0.89 -10.00
C LEU A 144 24.00 -0.84 -10.45
N PRO A 145 24.76 0.18 -10.05
CA PRO A 145 26.20 0.19 -10.22
C PRO A 145 26.79 -1.10 -9.59
N LYS A 146 27.84 -1.64 -10.19
CA LYS A 146 28.48 -2.88 -9.71
C LYS A 146 28.98 -2.79 -8.27
N ASP A 147 29.20 -1.58 -7.77
CA ASP A 147 29.70 -1.28 -6.43
C ASP A 147 28.58 -0.90 -5.45
N ALA A 148 27.32 -0.85 -5.90
CA ALA A 148 26.19 -0.69 -5.00
C ALA A 148 26.03 -1.99 -4.22
N GLY A 149 26.16 -1.94 -2.91
CA GLY A 149 25.86 -3.06 -2.04
C GLY A 149 24.42 -3.58 -2.22
N GLU A 150 24.03 -4.51 -1.38
CA GLU A 150 22.67 -5.04 -1.41
C GLU A 150 21.64 -3.93 -1.19
N LEU A 151 20.69 -3.79 -2.11
CA LEU A 151 19.66 -2.77 -2.02
C LEU A 151 18.70 -3.14 -0.88
N GLN A 152 18.67 -2.32 0.16
CA GLN A 152 17.83 -2.59 1.33
C GLN A 152 16.51 -1.83 1.32
N ASP A 153 16.49 -0.66 0.69
CA ASP A 153 15.26 0.14 0.56
C ASP A 153 15.35 1.10 -0.64
N VAL A 154 14.19 1.51 -1.15
CA VAL A 154 14.09 2.50 -2.23
C VAL A 154 12.98 3.49 -1.87
N GLU A 155 13.36 4.75 -1.80
CA GLU A 155 12.44 5.87 -1.66
C GLU A 155 12.44 6.70 -2.95
N VAL A 156 11.28 7.24 -3.30
CA VAL A 156 11.14 8.21 -4.37
C VAL A 156 11.00 9.60 -3.76
N SER A 157 11.95 10.49 -4.03
CA SER A 157 11.76 11.90 -3.71
C SER A 157 10.88 12.54 -4.79
N ASN A 158 9.84 13.22 -4.39
CA ASN A 158 9.05 14.10 -5.25
C ASN A 158 9.70 15.48 -5.23
N ASP A 159 10.69 15.69 -6.07
CA ASP A 159 11.24 17.02 -6.35
C ASP A 159 10.53 17.64 -7.56
#